data_90c5242ffb9e9ec95bbd1b0b661f5295
#
_entry.id   90c5242ffb9e9ec95bbd1b0b661f5295
#
_cell.length_a   1.000
_cell.length_b   1.000
_cell.length_c   1.000
_cell.angle_alpha   90.00
_cell.angle_beta   90.00
_cell.angle_gamma   90.00
#
_symmetry.space_group_name_H-M   'P 1'
#
loop_
_entity.id
_entity.type
_entity.pdbx_description
1 polymer ?
#
loop_
_entity_poly.entity_id
_entity_poly.type
_entity_poly.pdbx_seq_one_letter_code
_entity_poly.pdbx_strand_id
1 'polypeptide(L)'
;MGSSSATKRHVVARVADIPPGGRLIADVAGRSIGVFNVHGRFYALRNSCPHQGGPLCLGRTVGLVTAERPGEITYTREGEILRCPWHGWEFDLATGRSVFDPNRTRVKSYPVQVEELQAETYAVEIERDRVVVILT
;
A
#
# COMPACT_ATOMS: atom_id res chain seq x y z
N MET A 1 -2.27 -19.54 24.78
CA MET A 1 -2.09 -19.15 24.47
C MET A 1 -2.08 -18.95 23.51
N GLY A 2 -2.13 -18.76 23.07
CA GLY A 2 -1.91 -18.42 22.42
C GLY A 2 -1.97 -18.22 21.42
N SER A 3 -2.15 -18.01 20.97
CA SER A 3 -2.18 -17.73 20.03
C SER A 3 -1.76 -17.16 19.30
N SER A 4 -1.41 -16.92 19.22
CA SER A 4 -0.86 -16.34 18.66
C SER A 4 -0.82 -15.93 17.57
N SER A 5 -1.35 -16.07 17.02
CA SER A 5 -1.32 -15.71 15.95
C SER A 5 -1.19 -14.65 15.68
N ALA A 6 -1.10 -14.21 15.81
CA ALA A 6 -0.75 -13.31 15.61
C ALA A 6 -0.83 -12.26 14.74
N THR A 7 -1.81 -11.57 14.76
CA THR A 7 -1.95 -10.32 14.12
C THR A 7 -1.31 -9.31 14.99
N LYS A 8 -0.34 -8.60 14.49
CA LYS A 8 0.33 -7.57 15.25
C LYS A 8 0.15 -6.22 14.60
N ARG A 9 -0.11 -5.24 15.42
CA ARG A 9 -0.35 -3.89 14.98
C ARG A 9 0.91 -3.07 15.14
N HIS A 10 1.30 -2.36 14.12
CA HIS A 10 2.49 -1.50 14.16
C HIS A 10 2.15 -0.11 13.64
N VAL A 11 2.36 0.88 14.47
CA VAL A 11 2.18 2.26 14.05
C VAL A 11 3.40 2.64 13.24
N VAL A 12 3.23 3.01 11.98
CA VAL A 12 4.34 3.30 11.10
C VAL A 12 4.51 4.78 10.79
N ALA A 13 3.44 5.55 10.93
CA ALA A 13 3.50 6.96 10.57
C ALA A 13 2.28 7.68 11.08
N ARG A 14 2.28 9.00 10.94
CA ARG A 14 1.09 9.81 11.12
C ARG A 14 0.47 9.96 9.75
N VAL A 15 -0.82 10.15 9.73
CA VAL A 15 -1.53 10.35 8.45
C VAL A 15 -0.91 11.51 7.67
N ALA A 16 -0.54 12.58 8.37
CA ALA A 16 0.04 13.74 7.73
C ALA A 16 1.38 13.47 7.05
N ASP A 17 2.06 12.39 7.44
CA ASP A 17 3.35 12.05 6.84
C ASP A 17 3.20 11.43 5.44
N ILE A 18 2.00 10.98 5.10
CA ILE A 18 1.76 10.34 3.82
C ILE A 18 0.59 11.02 3.14
N PRO A 19 0.80 12.14 2.47
CA PRO A 19 -0.30 12.84 1.80
C PRO A 19 -0.81 12.05 0.60
N PRO A 20 -1.99 12.40 0.09
CA PRO A 20 -2.53 11.69 -1.08
C PRO A 20 -1.53 11.66 -2.22
N GLY A 21 -1.32 10.48 -2.78
CA GLY A 21 -0.31 10.27 -3.81
C GLY A 21 1.07 9.99 -3.24
N GLY A 22 1.24 10.07 -1.92
CA GLY A 22 2.52 9.84 -1.28
C GLY A 22 2.69 8.41 -0.81
N ARG A 23 3.88 8.14 -0.33
CA ARG A 23 4.23 6.83 0.19
C ARG A 23 5.28 6.95 1.28
N LEU A 24 5.40 5.91 2.07
CA LEU A 24 6.43 5.80 3.07
C LEU A 24 6.89 4.35 3.09
N ILE A 25 8.18 4.12 3.12
CA ILE A 25 8.71 2.77 3.23
C ILE A 25 9.26 2.62 4.63
N ALA A 26 8.78 1.62 5.33
CA ALA A 26 9.15 1.39 6.72
C ALA A 26 9.63 -0.04 6.93
N ASP A 27 10.50 -0.19 7.91
CA ASP A 27 10.90 -1.51 8.34
C ASP A 27 9.98 -1.88 9.49
N VAL A 28 9.16 -2.88 9.30
CA VAL A 28 8.19 -3.29 10.28
C VAL A 28 8.50 -4.72 10.68
N ALA A 29 9.05 -4.87 11.88
CA ALA A 29 9.44 -6.19 12.40
C ALA A 29 10.34 -6.96 11.43
N GLY A 30 11.30 -6.26 10.85
CA GLY A 30 12.26 -6.87 9.93
C GLY A 30 11.80 -6.99 8.51
N ARG A 31 10.62 -6.49 8.18
CA ARG A 31 10.10 -6.53 6.81
C ARG A 31 10.05 -5.13 6.25
N SER A 32 10.54 -4.96 5.03
CA SER A 32 10.43 -3.68 4.35
C SER A 32 9.05 -3.61 3.72
N ILE A 33 8.27 -2.62 4.11
CA ILE A 33 6.88 -2.49 3.70
C ILE A 33 6.65 -1.07 3.21
N GLY A 34 6.02 -0.92 2.06
CA GLY A 34 5.64 0.38 1.57
C GLY A 34 4.19 0.65 1.88
N VAL A 35 3.90 1.83 2.41
CA VAL A 35 2.55 2.26 2.71
C VAL A 35 2.23 3.41 1.76
N PHE A 36 1.10 3.31 1.08
CA PHE A 36 0.72 4.26 0.04
C PHE A 36 -0.61 4.90 0.37
N ASN A 37 -0.71 6.18 0.16
CA ASN A 37 -1.98 6.89 0.27
C ASN A 37 -2.51 7.08 -1.15
N VAL A 38 -3.56 6.35 -1.48
CA VAL A 38 -4.15 6.40 -2.80
C VAL A 38 -5.50 7.08 -2.68
N HIS A 39 -5.56 8.34 -3.05
CA HIS A 39 -6.79 9.15 -2.98
C HIS A 39 -7.45 9.10 -1.59
N GLY A 40 -6.65 9.11 -0.54
CA GLY A 40 -7.16 9.09 0.83
C GLY A 40 -7.30 7.74 1.46
N ARG A 41 -7.04 6.67 0.71
CA ARG A 41 -7.07 5.32 1.25
C ARG A 41 -5.65 4.80 1.35
N PHE A 42 -5.37 4.07 2.41
CA PHE A 42 -4.04 3.58 2.67
C PHE A 42 -3.91 2.10 2.36
N TYR A 43 -2.86 1.73 1.66
CA TYR A 43 -2.57 0.35 1.32
C TYR A 43 -1.11 0.05 1.63
N ALA A 44 -0.82 -1.17 2.03
CA ALA A 44 0.54 -1.57 2.35
C ALA A 44 0.92 -2.82 1.59
N LEU A 45 2.07 -2.80 0.96
CA LEU A 45 2.62 -3.93 0.23
C LEU A 45 4.04 -4.21 0.68
N ARG A 46 4.43 -5.47 0.63
CA ARG A 46 5.81 -5.83 0.89
C ARG A 46 6.69 -5.23 -0.19
N ASN A 47 7.81 -4.67 0.20
CA ASN A 47 8.73 -4.03 -0.73
C ASN A 47 9.64 -5.07 -1.39
N SER A 48 9.05 -5.98 -2.10
CA SER A 48 9.80 -7.03 -2.80
C SER A 48 8.95 -7.53 -3.96
N CYS A 49 9.42 -7.31 -5.16
CA CYS A 49 8.73 -7.78 -6.34
C CYS A 49 8.85 -9.30 -6.43
N PRO A 50 7.76 -10.03 -6.58
CA PRO A 50 7.80 -11.49 -6.62
C PRO A 50 8.58 -12.04 -7.80
N HIS A 51 8.85 -11.22 -8.83
CA HIS A 51 9.60 -11.66 -9.98
C HIS A 51 11.07 -11.95 -9.61
N GLN A 52 11.76 -10.97 -9.06
CA GLN A 52 13.19 -11.15 -8.70
C GLN A 52 13.57 -10.41 -7.43
N GLY A 53 12.63 -10.06 -6.60
CA GLY A 53 12.94 -9.42 -5.32
C GLY A 53 13.32 -7.95 -5.41
N GLY A 54 13.06 -7.30 -6.52
CA GLY A 54 13.39 -5.90 -6.65
C GLY A 54 12.62 -5.01 -5.67
N PRO A 55 13.07 -3.78 -5.48
CA PRO A 55 12.44 -2.87 -4.51
C PRO A 55 11.15 -2.28 -5.06
N LEU A 56 10.11 -3.09 -5.06
CA LEU A 56 8.83 -2.76 -5.68
C LEU A 56 8.27 -1.41 -5.23
N CYS A 57 8.34 -1.14 -3.94
CA CYS A 57 7.71 0.07 -3.40
C CYS A 57 8.45 1.36 -3.74
N LEU A 58 9.61 1.27 -4.39
CA LEU A 58 10.29 2.44 -4.92
C LEU A 58 9.82 2.75 -6.34
N GLY A 59 8.96 1.92 -6.90
CA GLY A 59 8.50 2.11 -8.27
C GLY A 59 7.49 3.21 -8.42
N ARG A 60 7.06 3.46 -9.64
CA ARG A 60 6.11 4.52 -9.92
C ARG A 60 4.69 4.03 -9.75
N THR A 61 3.84 4.93 -9.28
CA THR A 61 2.41 4.65 -9.30
C THR A 61 1.87 5.13 -10.63
N VAL A 62 1.11 4.29 -11.27
CA VAL A 62 0.56 4.57 -12.60
C VAL A 62 -0.90 4.17 -12.63
N GLY A 63 -1.55 4.33 -13.75
CA GLY A 63 -2.91 3.90 -13.94
C GLY A 63 -2.97 2.66 -14.80
N LEU A 64 -4.19 2.20 -15.02
CA LEU A 64 -4.44 1.04 -15.84
C LEU A 64 -4.76 1.51 -17.25
N VAL A 65 -4.08 0.96 -18.22
CA VAL A 65 -4.31 1.30 -19.64
C VAL A 65 -5.08 0.17 -20.25
N THR A 66 -6.22 0.49 -20.83
CA THR A 66 -7.04 -0.51 -21.49
C THR A 66 -7.36 -0.02 -22.90
N ALA A 67 -7.57 -0.94 -23.82
CA ALA A 67 -7.95 -0.62 -25.17
C ALA A 67 -9.08 -1.55 -25.55
N GLU A 68 -10.31 -1.03 -25.60
CA GLU A 68 -11.44 -1.85 -25.96
C GLU A 68 -11.56 -2.01 -27.46
N ARG A 69 -11.07 -1.07 -28.22
CA ARG A 69 -11.09 -1.12 -29.66
C ARG A 69 -9.74 -0.68 -30.17
N PRO A 70 -9.35 -1.13 -31.35
CA PRO A 70 -8.10 -0.68 -31.94
C PRO A 70 -8.11 0.85 -32.06
N GLY A 71 -7.05 1.46 -31.53
CA GLY A 71 -6.92 2.90 -31.57
C GLY A 71 -7.56 3.66 -30.43
N GLU A 72 -8.33 2.97 -29.58
CA GLU A 72 -8.93 3.62 -28.42
C GLU A 72 -8.19 3.19 -27.19
N ILE A 73 -7.49 4.11 -26.58
CA ILE A 73 -6.75 3.83 -25.36
C ILE A 73 -7.40 4.57 -24.23
N THR A 74 -7.79 3.84 -23.20
CA THR A 74 -8.40 4.43 -22.01
C THR A 74 -7.45 4.30 -20.85
N TYR A 75 -7.25 5.38 -20.12
CA TYR A 75 -6.40 5.40 -18.96
C TYR A 75 -7.29 5.58 -17.74
N THR A 76 -7.30 4.60 -16.86
CA THR A 76 -8.16 4.62 -15.68
C THR A 76 -7.37 4.28 -14.44
N ARG A 77 -7.98 4.42 -13.28
CA ARG A 77 -7.38 4.05 -12.00
C ARG A 77 -6.02 4.68 -11.77
N GLU A 78 -5.89 5.96 -12.13
CA GLU A 78 -4.63 6.65 -11.99
C GLU A 78 -4.13 6.63 -10.56
N GLY A 79 -2.89 6.28 -10.36
CA GLY A 79 -2.27 6.23 -9.03
C GLY A 79 -2.55 4.94 -8.27
N GLU A 80 -3.31 4.00 -8.84
CA GLU A 80 -3.69 2.77 -8.14
C GLU A 80 -2.85 1.56 -8.48
N ILE A 81 -1.96 1.69 -9.46
CA ILE A 81 -1.11 0.59 -9.92
C ILE A 81 0.34 0.93 -9.61
N LEU A 82 1.06 -0.02 -9.03
CA LEU A 82 2.47 0.16 -8.70
C LEU A 82 3.33 -0.63 -9.68
N ARG A 83 4.30 0.05 -10.28
CA ARG A 83 5.14 -0.56 -11.29
C ARG A 83 6.54 -0.81 -10.74
N CYS A 84 6.99 -2.05 -10.80
CA CYS A 84 8.31 -2.42 -10.30
C CYS A 84 9.41 -1.73 -11.11
N PRO A 85 10.38 -1.10 -10.45
CA PRO A 85 11.43 -0.38 -11.18
C PRO A 85 12.40 -1.29 -11.92
N TRP A 86 12.48 -2.56 -11.56
CA TRP A 86 13.43 -3.43 -12.23
C TRP A 86 12.97 -3.92 -13.60
N HIS A 87 11.75 -4.43 -13.72
CA HIS A 87 11.31 -5.00 -14.99
C HIS A 87 9.93 -4.52 -15.42
N GLY A 88 9.38 -3.55 -14.74
CA GLY A 88 8.11 -2.97 -15.13
C GLY A 88 6.88 -3.81 -14.81
N TRP A 89 6.99 -4.80 -13.94
CA TRP A 89 5.82 -5.57 -13.54
C TRP A 89 4.89 -4.66 -12.76
N GLU A 90 3.59 -4.81 -12.98
CA GLU A 90 2.59 -3.95 -12.39
C GLU A 90 1.68 -4.70 -11.44
N PHE A 91 1.38 -4.06 -10.32
CA PHE A 91 0.58 -4.65 -9.26
C PHE A 91 -0.48 -3.67 -8.80
N ASP A 92 -1.66 -4.20 -8.49
CA ASP A 92 -2.75 -3.41 -7.95
C ASP A 92 -2.42 -3.09 -6.48
N LEU A 93 -2.37 -1.82 -6.12
CA LEU A 93 -2.04 -1.43 -4.76
C LEU A 93 -3.06 -1.92 -3.75
N ALA A 94 -4.31 -2.00 -4.13
CA ALA A 94 -5.36 -2.43 -3.19
C ALA A 94 -5.30 -3.91 -2.86
N THR A 95 -4.82 -4.74 -3.76
CA THR A 95 -4.87 -6.19 -3.58
C THR A 95 -3.52 -6.86 -3.60
N GLY A 96 -2.52 -6.22 -4.19
CA GLY A 96 -1.21 -6.81 -4.40
C GLY A 96 -1.17 -7.75 -5.60
N ARG A 97 -2.26 -7.89 -6.33
CA ARG A 97 -2.29 -8.81 -7.46
C ARG A 97 -1.63 -8.21 -8.69
N SER A 98 -0.94 -9.03 -9.44
CA SER A 98 -0.35 -8.62 -10.70
C SER A 98 -1.45 -8.20 -11.68
N VAL A 99 -1.24 -7.13 -12.40
CA VAL A 99 -2.18 -6.69 -13.43
C VAL A 99 -2.17 -7.68 -14.58
N PHE A 100 -0.99 -8.21 -14.92
CA PHE A 100 -0.86 -9.13 -16.03
C PHE A 100 -1.35 -10.54 -15.68
N ASP A 101 -1.08 -11.00 -14.48
CA ASP A 101 -1.39 -12.39 -14.12
C ASP A 101 -1.95 -12.44 -12.69
N PRO A 102 -3.16 -11.89 -12.49
CA PRO A 102 -3.69 -11.71 -11.13
C PRO A 102 -4.00 -13.00 -10.38
N ASN A 103 -4.13 -14.11 -11.09
CA ASN A 103 -4.44 -15.38 -10.44
C ASN A 103 -3.23 -16.15 -9.97
N ARG A 104 -2.05 -15.83 -10.50
CA ARG A 104 -0.85 -16.56 -10.15
C ARG A 104 0.19 -15.75 -9.43
N THR A 105 0.25 -14.47 -9.69
CA THR A 105 1.32 -13.63 -9.19
C THR A 105 0.76 -12.52 -8.35
N ARG A 106 1.29 -12.38 -7.15
CA ARG A 106 0.91 -11.27 -6.29
C ARG A 106 1.99 -11.00 -5.27
N VAL A 107 2.01 -9.79 -4.80
CA VAL A 107 2.89 -9.39 -3.72
C VAL A 107 2.07 -9.41 -2.44
N LYS A 108 2.70 -9.67 -1.32
CA LYS A 108 2.01 -9.68 -0.03
C LYS A 108 1.47 -8.30 0.29
N SER A 109 0.18 -8.24 0.62
CA SER A 109 -0.45 -7.01 1.07
C SER A 109 -0.80 -7.13 2.54
N TYR A 110 -0.89 -6.00 3.22
CA TYR A 110 -1.17 -5.97 4.64
C TYR A 110 -2.33 -5.02 4.90
N PRO A 111 -3.25 -5.35 5.79
CA PRO A 111 -4.30 -4.43 6.15
C PRO A 111 -3.74 -3.17 6.80
N VAL A 112 -4.36 -2.05 6.55
CA VAL A 112 -3.96 -0.78 7.13
C VAL A 112 -5.16 -0.15 7.80
N GLN A 113 -4.95 0.37 9.00
CA GLN A 113 -6.00 1.07 9.74
C GLN A 113 -5.49 2.46 10.06
N VAL A 114 -6.40 3.40 10.07
CA VAL A 114 -6.10 4.76 10.52
C VAL A 114 -6.79 4.94 11.85
N GLU A 115 -6.01 5.29 12.85
CA GLU A 115 -6.55 5.47 14.18
C GLU A 115 -6.59 6.92 14.55
N GLU A 116 -7.66 7.32 15.22
CA GLU A 116 -7.78 8.66 15.74
C GLU A 116 -7.36 8.64 17.18
N LEU A 117 -6.55 9.62 17.56
CA LEU A 117 -6.22 9.80 18.94
C LEU A 117 -7.29 10.64 19.54
N GLN A 118 -7.99 10.12 20.51
CA GLN A 118 -8.99 10.89 21.20
C GLN A 118 -8.43 11.35 22.50
N ALA A 119 -8.50 12.64 22.70
CA ALA A 119 -8.12 13.15 23.97
C ALA A 119 -9.25 12.88 24.89
N GLU A 120 -8.96 12.39 26.04
CA GLU A 120 -9.94 12.05 26.87
C GLU A 120 -10.64 13.13 27.46
N THR A 121 -10.16 14.19 27.61
CA THR A 121 -10.78 15.20 28.32
C THR A 121 -10.69 16.43 27.65
N TYR A 122 -11.46 17.29 27.75
CA TYR A 122 -11.40 18.58 27.34
C TYR A 122 -11.55 18.79 25.92
N ALA A 123 -11.90 19.83 25.52
CA ALA A 123 -12.13 20.22 24.21
C ALA A 123 -10.86 20.41 23.51
N VAL A 124 -10.27 19.40 23.09
CA VAL A 124 -9.03 19.46 22.46
C VAL A 124 -9.16 19.02 21.07
N GLU A 125 -8.32 19.43 20.22
CA GLU A 125 -8.32 18.98 18.89
C GLU A 125 -8.08 17.54 18.80
N ILE A 126 -8.78 16.85 17.99
CA ILE A 126 -8.57 15.46 17.71
C ILE A 126 -7.55 15.36 16.64
N GLU A 127 -6.46 14.67 16.95
CA GLU A 127 -5.48 14.45 15.96
C GLU A 127 -5.67 13.13 15.46
N ARG A 128 -5.91 12.93 14.22
CA ARG A 128 -6.05 11.75 13.68
C ARG A 128 -4.91 11.35 13.14
N ASP A 129 -4.39 10.45 13.41
CA ASP A 129 -3.22 10.46 13.03
C ASP A 129 -2.42 9.35 12.78
N ARG A 130 -2.70 8.14 13.18
CA ARG A 130 -1.77 7.03 13.07
C ARG A 130 -2.13 6.10 11.96
N VAL A 131 -1.16 5.80 11.13
CA VAL A 131 -1.27 4.77 10.11
C VAL A 131 -0.72 3.50 10.73
N VAL A 132 -1.55 2.47 10.82
CA VAL A 132 -1.19 1.23 11.50
C VAL A 132 -1.19 0.09 10.48
N VAL A 133 -0.07 -0.59 10.37
CA VAL A 133 0.06 -1.75 9.50
C VAL A 133 -0.16 -3.00 10.35
N ILE A 134 -1.00 -3.87 9.87
CA ILE A 134 -1.31 -5.11 10.56
C ILE A 134 -0.52 -6.22 9.89
N LEU A 135 0.40 -6.79 10.61
CA LEU A 135 1.16 -7.91 10.09
C LEU A 135 0.35 -9.18 10.25
N THR A 136 0.20 -9.87 9.17
CA THR A 136 -0.57 -11.12 9.14
C THR A 136 0.28 -12.29 8.72
#